data_2c8847a5bf79dac939e2602613c60858
#
_entry.id   2c8847a5bf79dac939e2602613c60858
#
_cell.length_a   1.000
_cell.length_b   1.000
_cell.length_c   1.000
_cell.angle_alpha   90.00
_cell.angle_beta   90.00
_cell.angle_gamma   90.00
#
_symmetry.space_group_name_H-M   'P 1'
#
loop_
_entity.id
_entity.type
_entity.pdbx_description
1 polymer ?
#
loop_
_entity_poly.entity_id
_entity_poly.type
_entity_poly.pdbx_seq_one_letter_code
_entity_poly.pdbx_strand_id
1 'polypeptide(L)' 'MMTDPIADMLTRIRNALQIERPYVDIPASKIKVAIAGALQREGYIWDYEVIENSPQNILRVNLKYGPNGERVIQKIY' A
#
# COMPACT_ATOMS: atom_id res chain seq x y z
N MET A 1 7.30 -18.52 13.77
CA MET A 1 6.61 -17.92 12.60
C MET A 1 7.49 -16.86 11.97
N MET A 2 7.64 -16.93 10.68
CA MET A 2 8.44 -15.94 9.96
C MET A 2 7.58 -14.73 9.62
N THR A 3 8.10 -13.53 9.92
CA THR A 3 7.42 -12.30 9.52
C THR A 3 8.17 -11.70 8.36
N ASP A 4 7.44 -11.31 7.34
CA ASP A 4 7.99 -10.66 6.17
C ASP A 4 7.26 -9.34 5.99
N PRO A 5 7.91 -8.20 6.29
CA PRO A 5 7.25 -6.90 6.19
C PRO A 5 6.76 -6.59 4.78
N ILE A 6 7.48 -7.06 3.76
CA ILE A 6 7.09 -6.83 2.37
C ILE A 6 5.84 -7.63 2.05
N ALA A 7 5.81 -8.92 2.41
CA ALA A 7 4.65 -9.77 2.18
C ALA A 7 3.43 -9.24 2.94
N ASP A 8 3.62 -8.79 4.17
CA ASP A 8 2.54 -8.20 4.97
C ASP A 8 1.96 -6.97 4.28
N MET A 9 2.83 -6.08 3.80
CA MET A 9 2.41 -4.87 3.10
C MET A 9 1.60 -5.21 1.84
N LEU A 10 2.11 -6.14 1.02
CA LEU A 10 1.43 -6.54 -0.21
C LEU A 10 0.10 -7.21 0.07
N THR A 11 0.02 -8.00 1.14
CA THR A 11 -1.24 -8.64 1.56
C THR A 11 -2.27 -7.59 1.97
N ARG A 12 -1.85 -6.58 2.73
CA ARG A 12 -2.76 -5.49 3.13
C ARG A 12 -3.28 -4.72 1.93
N ILE A 13 -2.41 -4.44 0.96
CA ILE A 13 -2.81 -3.77 -0.28
C ILE A 13 -3.80 -4.64 -1.05
N ARG A 14 -3.50 -5.93 -1.21
CA ARG A 14 -4.37 -6.85 -1.93
C ARG A 14 -5.75 -6.94 -1.29
N ASN A 15 -5.80 -7.07 0.04
CA ASN A 15 -7.07 -7.15 0.76
C ASN A 15 -7.89 -5.87 0.59
N ALA A 16 -7.23 -4.71 0.67
CA ALA A 16 -7.90 -3.43 0.47
C ALA A 16 -8.45 -3.30 -0.95
N LEU A 17 -7.72 -3.80 -1.95
CA LEU A 17 -8.18 -3.78 -3.33
C LEU A 17 -9.41 -4.67 -3.53
N GLN A 18 -9.47 -5.81 -2.84
CA GLN A 18 -10.61 -6.73 -2.96
C GLN A 18 -11.91 -6.11 -2.48
N ILE A 19 -11.84 -5.23 -1.49
CA ILE A 19 -13.02 -4.54 -0.96
C ILE A 19 -13.09 -3.10 -1.45
N GLU A 20 -12.30 -2.77 -2.45
CA GLU A 20 -12.31 -1.49 -3.16
C GLU A 20 -12.15 -0.28 -2.24
N ARG A 21 -11.22 -0.38 -1.30
CA ARG A 21 -10.89 0.74 -0.43
C ARG A 21 -10.11 1.81 -1.16
N PRO A 22 -10.34 3.10 -0.85
CA PRO A 22 -9.56 4.17 -1.50
C PRO A 22 -8.12 4.23 -1.02
N TYR A 23 -7.84 3.77 0.19
CA TYR A 23 -6.49 3.77 0.74
C TYR A 23 -6.33 2.63 1.73
N VAL A 24 -5.08 2.38 2.13
CA VAL A 24 -4.77 1.40 3.16
C VAL A 24 -3.70 1.97 4.08
N ASP A 25 -3.87 1.75 5.38
CA ASP A 25 -2.92 2.20 6.40
C ASP A 25 -2.08 1.01 6.86
N ILE A 26 -0.77 1.23 6.90
CA ILE A 26 0.21 0.19 7.21
C ILE A 26 1.19 0.77 8.23
N PRO A 27 1.65 -0.02 9.21
CA PRO A 27 2.73 0.47 10.07
C PRO A 27 3.94 0.88 9.23
N ALA A 28 4.44 2.09 9.42
CA ALA A 28 5.49 2.63 8.59
C ALA A 28 6.85 2.01 8.93
N SER A 29 7.68 1.85 7.90
CA SER A 29 9.08 1.48 8.05
C SER A 29 9.83 2.00 6.83
N LYS A 30 11.15 2.09 6.93
CA LYS A 30 11.95 2.61 5.83
C LYS A 30 11.77 1.79 4.56
N ILE A 31 11.76 0.46 4.70
CA ILE A 31 11.62 -0.41 3.54
C ILE A 31 10.22 -0.29 2.92
N LYS A 32 9.18 -0.17 3.74
CA LYS A 32 7.82 -0.03 3.23
C LYS A 32 7.61 1.30 2.51
N VAL A 33 8.20 2.37 3.04
CA VAL A 33 8.15 3.67 2.37
C VAL A 33 8.87 3.61 1.03
N ALA A 34 10.01 2.93 0.96
CA ALA A 34 10.74 2.76 -0.29
C ALA A 34 9.93 1.97 -1.32
N ILE A 35 9.23 0.93 -0.87
CA ILE A 35 8.37 0.14 -1.75
C ILE A 35 7.21 0.98 -2.26
N ALA A 36 6.59 1.78 -1.40
CA ALA A 36 5.51 2.67 -1.81
C ALA A 36 5.99 3.67 -2.87
N GLY A 37 7.20 4.20 -2.70
CA GLY A 37 7.80 5.09 -3.69
C GLY A 37 8.00 4.41 -5.03
N ALA A 38 8.43 3.15 -5.02
CA ALA A 38 8.59 2.39 -6.26
C ALA A 38 7.24 2.13 -6.93
N LEU A 39 6.22 1.78 -6.14
CA LEU A 39 4.88 1.55 -6.68
C LEU A 39 4.30 2.84 -7.30
N GLN A 40 4.55 3.97 -6.69
CA GLN A 40 4.10 5.25 -7.22
C GLN A 40 4.80 5.56 -8.54
N ARG A 41 6.12 5.37 -8.60
CA ARG A 41 6.89 5.60 -9.83
C ARG A 41 6.39 4.77 -10.99
N GLU A 42 6.00 3.52 -10.71
CA GLU A 42 5.52 2.61 -11.73
C GLU A 42 4.04 2.80 -12.05
N GLY A 43 3.37 3.70 -11.34
CA GLY A 43 1.98 4.02 -11.63
C GLY A 43 0.97 3.08 -11.03
N TYR A 44 1.35 2.26 -10.05
CA TYR A 44 0.43 1.31 -9.42
C TYR A 44 -0.41 1.94 -8.32
N ILE A 45 0.06 3.01 -7.71
CA ILE A 45 -0.69 3.74 -6.70
C ILE A 45 -0.64 5.24 -7.05
N TRP A 46 -1.60 6.00 -6.51
CA TRP A 46 -1.61 7.45 -6.71
C TRP A 46 -0.45 8.11 -5.98
N ASP A 47 -0.40 7.89 -4.68
CA ASP A 47 0.63 8.45 -3.82
C ASP A 47 0.62 7.75 -2.48
N TYR A 48 1.45 8.22 -1.60
CA TYR A 48 1.53 7.73 -0.23
C TYR A 48 1.97 8.87 0.67
N GLU A 49 1.69 8.71 1.96
CA GLU A 49 2.15 9.68 2.94
C GLU A 49 2.49 8.97 4.24
N VAL A 50 3.39 9.56 5.00
CA VAL A 50 3.74 9.07 6.33
C VAL A 50 3.07 9.96 7.34
N ILE A 51 2.18 9.39 8.14
CA ILE A 51 1.43 10.11 9.16
C ILE A 51 2.07 9.84 10.50
N GLU A 52 2.46 10.91 11.18
CA GLU A 52 3.03 10.76 12.51
C GLU A 52 1.98 10.25 13.48
N ASN A 53 2.34 9.20 14.19
CA ASN A 53 1.45 8.57 15.16
C ASN A 53 2.29 7.90 16.23
N SER A 54 1.91 8.06 17.48
CA SER A 54 2.62 7.45 18.59
C SER A 54 1.93 6.14 18.95
N PRO A 55 2.67 5.05 19.19
CA PRO A 55 4.13 4.95 19.24
C PRO A 55 4.78 4.68 17.88
N GLN A 56 4.01 4.47 16.82
CA GLN A 56 4.54 4.12 15.51
C GLN A 56 3.84 4.90 14.42
N ASN A 57 4.61 5.43 13.48
CA ASN A 57 4.06 6.15 12.34
C ASN A 57 3.27 5.22 11.43
N ILE A 58 2.36 5.80 10.69
CA ILE A 58 1.51 5.08 9.75
C ILE A 58 1.86 5.50 8.33
N LEU A 59 2.03 4.50 7.46
CA LEU A 59 2.18 4.73 6.03
C LEU A 59 0.80 4.54 5.40
N ARG A 60 0.26 5.62 4.85
CA ARG A 60 -1.01 5.58 4.13
C ARG A 60 -0.74 5.52 2.64
N VAL A 61 -1.23 4.47 2.00
CA VAL A 61 -1.06 4.25 0.57
C VAL A 61 -2.40 4.50 -0.11
N ASN A 62 -2.44 5.49 -1.00
CA ASN A 62 -3.66 5.81 -1.74
C ASN A 62 -3.73 4.96 -3.00
N LEU A 63 -4.73 4.09 -3.06
CA LEU A 63 -4.86 3.08 -4.09
C LEU A 63 -5.45 3.67 -5.36
N LYS A 64 -5.09 3.06 -6.49
CA LYS A 64 -5.45 3.56 -7.81
C LYS A 64 -6.31 2.54 -8.54
N TYR A 65 -7.41 3.01 -9.11
CA TYR A 65 -8.32 2.19 -9.90
C TYR A 65 -8.44 2.79 -11.29
N GLY A 66 -8.76 1.96 -12.28
CA GLY A 66 -8.99 2.41 -13.63
C GLY A 66 -10.31 3.15 -13.79
N PRO A 67 -10.57 3.73 -14.98
CA PRO A 67 -11.73 4.59 -15.20
C PRO A 67 -13.07 3.91 -14.98
N ASN A 68 -13.12 2.57 -15.04
CA ASN A 68 -14.35 1.82 -14.80
C ASN A 68 -14.33 1.10 -13.45
N GLY A 69 -13.53 1.59 -12.50
CA GLY A 69 -13.37 0.95 -11.22
C GLY A 69 -12.45 -0.26 -11.27
N GLU A 70 -11.72 -0.42 -12.36
CA GLU A 70 -10.79 -1.54 -12.51
C GLU A 70 -9.58 -1.35 -11.61
N ARG A 71 -9.08 -2.46 -11.07
CA ARG A 71 -7.88 -2.44 -10.25
C ARG A 71 -6.66 -2.28 -11.13
N VAL A 72 -5.85 -1.27 -10.83
CA VAL A 72 -4.57 -1.09 -11.52
C VAL A 72 -3.60 -2.21 -11.12
N ILE A 73 -3.59 -2.56 -9.83
CA ILE A 73 -2.84 -3.71 -9.35
C ILE A 73 -3.79 -4.89 -9.31
N GLN A 74 -3.67 -5.80 -10.28
CA GLN A 74 -4.59 -6.92 -10.38
C GLN A 74 -4.07 -8.16 -9.68
N LYS A 75 -2.75 -8.26 -9.51
CA LYS A 75 -2.15 -9.47 -8.99
C LYS A 75 -0.95 -9.13 -8.12
N ILE A 76 -1.03 -9.50 -6.85
CA ILE A 76 0.05 -9.30 -5.89
C ILE A 76 0.35 -10.63 -5.22
N TYR A 77 1.59 -11.02 -5.26
CA TYR A 77 2.03 -12.26 -4.63
C TYR A 77 2.84 -12.00 -3.37
#